data_6886307a66fd2a9ffb9da39043ae9be3
#
_entry.id   6886307a66fd2a9ffb9da39043ae9be3
#
_cell.length_a   1.000
_cell.length_b   1.000
_cell.length_c   1.000
_cell.angle_alpha   90.00
_cell.angle_beta   90.00
_cell.angle_gamma   90.00
#
_symmetry.space_group_name_H-M   'P 1'
#
loop_
_entity.id
_entity.type
_entity.pdbx_description
1 polymer ?
#
loop_
_entity_poly.entity_id
_entity_poly.type
_entity_poly.pdbx_seq_one_letter_code
_entity_poly.pdbx_strand_id
1 'polypeptide(L)'
;MLDPQITTVLFDLDGTLLPMEVEHFTKTYFGLLAQKAAPYGFAPEPLVAAVWKGTKAMVKNDGTMTNDRRFWEVFCQATGGEESLLRPVFDGFYQQEFHGAKAACGENPLAKQAVEGLKAKGYDVVLATNPIFPRVGVETRLSWVGLTLEDFSLVTSYENFTTCKLNPAYYAEILRNTGKQPQECLMVGNDAVEDTAALEQGIPVYLITDCLLNPQGRDLSGLPHGSFREFLAFAGLE
;
A
#
# COMPACT_ATOMS: atom_id res chain seq x y z
N MET A 1 24.28 1.87 8.57
CA MET A 1 23.46 2.74 9.45
C MET A 1 22.84 3.81 8.59
N LEU A 2 21.58 4.16 8.86
CA LEU A 2 20.88 5.22 8.14
C LEU A 2 21.62 6.56 8.31
N ASP A 3 21.43 7.46 7.32
CA ASP A 3 21.93 8.82 7.42
C ASP A 3 21.39 9.47 8.72
N PRO A 4 22.22 10.16 9.51
CA PRO A 4 21.79 10.81 10.76
C PRO A 4 20.65 11.82 10.62
N GLN A 5 20.40 12.32 9.42
CA GLN A 5 19.26 13.21 9.14
C GLN A 5 17.93 12.45 9.09
N ILE A 6 17.94 11.15 8.77
CA ILE A 6 16.73 10.33 8.71
C ILE A 6 16.17 10.12 10.12
N THR A 7 14.94 10.53 10.32
CA THR A 7 14.17 10.35 11.55
C THR A 7 12.90 9.55 11.33
N THR A 8 12.51 9.33 10.06
CA THR A 8 11.26 8.68 9.67
C THR A 8 11.50 7.68 8.55
N VAL A 9 10.95 6.47 8.69
CA VAL A 9 10.98 5.44 7.65
C VAL A 9 9.56 5.21 7.12
N LEU A 10 9.40 5.37 5.81
CA LEU A 10 8.15 5.15 5.09
C LEU A 10 8.21 3.76 4.47
N PHE A 11 7.39 2.82 4.93
CA PHE A 11 7.34 1.48 4.34
C PHE A 11 6.18 1.33 3.37
N ASP A 12 6.44 0.77 2.21
CA ASP A 12 5.41 0.13 1.42
C ASP A 12 4.97 -1.19 2.09
N LEU A 13 3.79 -1.71 1.69
CA LEU A 13 3.24 -2.95 2.23
C LEU A 13 3.41 -4.12 1.25
N ASP A 14 2.80 -4.02 0.09
CA ASP A 14 2.56 -5.14 -0.84
C ASP A 14 3.82 -5.44 -1.68
N GLY A 15 4.51 -6.54 -1.41
CA GLY A 15 5.81 -6.87 -1.98
C GLY A 15 7.01 -6.35 -1.16
N THR A 16 6.76 -5.55 -0.12
CA THR A 16 7.78 -5.00 0.79
C THR A 16 7.70 -5.65 2.17
N LEU A 17 6.81 -5.17 3.04
CA LEU A 17 6.57 -5.79 4.35
C LEU A 17 5.85 -7.14 4.20
N LEU A 18 4.91 -7.22 3.26
CA LEU A 18 4.12 -8.40 2.95
C LEU A 18 4.53 -8.95 1.57
N PRO A 19 5.34 -10.02 1.51
CA PRO A 19 5.72 -10.62 0.23
C PRO A 19 4.51 -11.11 -0.54
N MET A 20 4.38 -10.71 -1.80
CA MET A 20 3.34 -11.23 -2.68
C MET A 20 3.74 -11.13 -4.16
N GLU A 21 3.13 -11.98 -4.95
CA GLU A 21 3.12 -11.87 -6.40
C GLU A 21 1.79 -11.22 -6.80
N VAL A 22 1.87 -10.05 -7.43
CA VAL A 22 0.72 -9.15 -7.66
C VAL A 22 -0.39 -9.80 -8.48
N GLU A 23 -0.02 -10.57 -9.51
CA GLU A 23 -1.01 -11.23 -10.39
C GLU A 23 -1.78 -12.31 -9.62
N HIS A 24 -1.07 -13.13 -8.83
CA HIS A 24 -1.68 -14.19 -8.02
C HIS A 24 -2.59 -13.61 -6.94
N PHE A 25 -2.13 -12.58 -6.24
CA PHE A 25 -2.95 -11.88 -5.25
C PHE A 25 -4.21 -11.27 -5.87
N THR A 26 -4.06 -10.55 -6.98
CA THR A 26 -5.18 -9.89 -7.69
C THR A 26 -6.24 -10.91 -8.12
N LYS A 27 -5.80 -12.05 -8.69
CA LYS A 27 -6.71 -13.13 -9.10
C LYS A 27 -7.47 -13.71 -7.90
N THR A 28 -6.77 -13.96 -6.80
CA THR A 28 -7.37 -14.49 -5.56
C THR A 28 -8.37 -13.51 -4.97
N TYR A 29 -7.98 -12.24 -4.85
CA TYR A 29 -8.83 -11.15 -4.37
C TYR A 29 -10.14 -11.05 -5.16
N PHE A 30 -10.06 -10.98 -6.50
CA PHE A 30 -11.26 -10.87 -7.33
C PHE A 30 -12.12 -12.14 -7.31
N GLY A 31 -11.51 -13.31 -7.17
CA GLY A 31 -12.24 -14.57 -7.00
C GLY A 31 -13.10 -14.56 -5.73
N LEU A 32 -12.53 -14.14 -4.61
CA LEU A 32 -13.24 -14.03 -3.33
C LEU A 32 -14.33 -12.94 -3.37
N LEU A 33 -14.00 -11.77 -3.94
CA LEU A 33 -14.95 -10.67 -4.06
C LEU A 33 -16.16 -11.05 -4.94
N ALA A 34 -15.93 -11.73 -6.06
CA ALA A 34 -17.00 -12.19 -6.94
C ALA A 34 -17.91 -13.20 -6.23
N GLN A 35 -17.36 -14.13 -5.45
CA GLN A 35 -18.15 -15.06 -4.65
C GLN A 35 -19.02 -14.32 -3.62
N LYS A 36 -18.47 -13.32 -2.92
CA LYS A 36 -19.22 -12.48 -1.96
C LYS A 36 -20.36 -11.72 -2.63
N ALA A 37 -20.10 -11.14 -3.79
CA ALA A 37 -21.03 -10.26 -4.47
C ALA A 37 -22.13 -11.00 -5.29
N ALA A 38 -21.92 -12.28 -5.62
CA ALA A 38 -22.87 -13.08 -6.42
C ALA A 38 -24.30 -13.12 -5.85
N PRO A 39 -24.54 -13.31 -4.52
CA PRO A 39 -25.88 -13.28 -3.95
C PRO A 39 -26.62 -11.93 -4.11
N TYR A 40 -25.87 -10.86 -4.36
CA TYR A 40 -26.39 -9.50 -4.57
C TYR A 40 -26.61 -9.17 -6.06
N GLY A 41 -26.53 -10.18 -6.94
CA GLY A 41 -26.82 -10.05 -8.37
C GLY A 41 -25.65 -9.59 -9.23
N PHE A 42 -24.42 -9.55 -8.69
CA PHE A 42 -23.25 -9.20 -9.48
C PHE A 42 -22.69 -10.41 -10.24
N ALA A 43 -22.59 -10.28 -11.56
CA ALA A 43 -21.80 -11.20 -12.37
C ALA A 43 -20.30 -10.87 -12.20
N PRO A 44 -19.40 -11.89 -12.19
CA PRO A 44 -17.97 -11.68 -11.91
C PRO A 44 -17.28 -10.65 -12.80
N GLU A 45 -17.41 -10.80 -14.12
CA GLU A 45 -16.71 -9.94 -15.08
C GLU A 45 -17.14 -8.48 -15.03
N PRO A 46 -18.45 -8.12 -15.01
CA PRO A 46 -18.91 -6.73 -14.81
C PRO A 46 -18.46 -6.14 -13.47
N LEU A 47 -18.48 -6.94 -12.39
CA LEU A 47 -18.00 -6.51 -11.08
C LEU A 47 -16.51 -6.13 -11.12
N VAL A 48 -15.67 -7.03 -11.64
CA VAL A 48 -14.23 -6.79 -11.77
C VAL A 48 -13.96 -5.55 -12.63
N ALA A 49 -14.68 -5.40 -13.74
CA ALA A 49 -14.56 -4.23 -14.61
C ALA A 49 -14.95 -2.93 -13.88
N ALA A 50 -15.99 -2.96 -13.05
CA ALA A 50 -16.42 -1.79 -12.26
C ALA A 50 -15.39 -1.43 -11.17
N VAL A 51 -14.84 -2.43 -10.45
CA VAL A 51 -13.77 -2.22 -9.47
C VAL A 51 -12.54 -1.59 -10.14
N TRP A 52 -12.10 -2.12 -11.30
CA TRP A 52 -10.99 -1.53 -12.05
C TRP A 52 -11.25 -0.10 -12.51
N LYS A 53 -12.49 0.25 -12.88
CA LYS A 53 -12.86 1.65 -13.20
C LYS A 53 -12.70 2.55 -11.99
N GLY A 54 -13.19 2.13 -10.82
CA GLY A 54 -13.04 2.85 -9.57
C GLY A 54 -11.57 3.01 -9.16
N THR A 55 -10.78 1.92 -9.24
CA THR A 55 -9.33 1.95 -8.95
C THR A 55 -8.60 2.91 -9.88
N LYS A 56 -8.88 2.85 -11.18
CA LYS A 56 -8.29 3.78 -12.15
C LYS A 56 -8.66 5.24 -11.89
N ALA A 57 -9.86 5.49 -11.35
CA ALA A 57 -10.28 6.84 -10.97
C ALA A 57 -9.51 7.33 -9.74
N MET A 58 -9.21 6.47 -8.76
CA MET A 58 -8.35 6.80 -7.62
C MET A 58 -6.91 7.14 -8.08
N VAL A 59 -6.34 6.31 -8.96
CA VAL A 59 -4.98 6.56 -9.51
C VAL A 59 -4.90 7.89 -10.25
N LYS A 60 -6.00 8.32 -10.88
CA LYS A 60 -6.10 9.60 -11.62
C LYS A 60 -6.72 10.73 -10.80
N ASN A 61 -6.89 10.53 -9.49
CA ASN A 61 -7.50 11.53 -8.64
C ASN A 61 -6.67 12.82 -8.63
N ASP A 62 -7.36 13.94 -8.74
CA ASP A 62 -6.77 15.28 -8.83
C ASP A 62 -6.50 15.94 -7.46
N GLY A 63 -6.77 15.19 -6.37
CA GLY A 63 -6.58 15.67 -5.01
C GLY A 63 -7.74 16.48 -4.43
N THR A 64 -8.85 16.64 -5.16
CA THR A 64 -10.01 17.45 -4.70
C THR A 64 -10.92 16.70 -3.71
N MET A 65 -10.81 15.39 -3.65
CA MET A 65 -11.56 14.53 -2.73
C MET A 65 -10.73 13.30 -2.35
N THR A 66 -11.15 12.56 -1.30
CA THR A 66 -10.50 11.31 -0.93
C THR A 66 -10.65 10.24 -2.02
N ASN A 67 -9.71 9.30 -2.05
CA ASN A 67 -9.77 8.17 -2.98
C ASN A 67 -11.02 7.31 -2.74
N ASP A 68 -11.45 7.15 -1.49
CA ASP A 68 -12.71 6.51 -1.11
C ASP A 68 -13.92 7.12 -1.86
N ARG A 69 -14.10 8.44 -1.76
CA ARG A 69 -15.19 9.14 -2.46
C ARG A 69 -15.08 8.99 -3.97
N ARG A 70 -13.86 9.10 -4.52
CA ARG A 70 -13.61 8.95 -5.95
C ARG A 70 -13.94 7.54 -6.44
N PHE A 71 -13.55 6.51 -5.66
CA PHE A 71 -13.87 5.12 -5.98
C PHE A 71 -15.38 4.90 -6.04
N TRP A 72 -16.09 5.25 -4.96
CA TRP A 72 -17.53 4.98 -4.85
C TRP A 72 -18.37 5.74 -5.88
N GLU A 73 -18.01 7.00 -6.18
CA GLU A 73 -18.66 7.76 -7.25
C GLU A 73 -18.62 7.00 -8.58
N VAL A 74 -17.43 6.54 -8.99
CA VAL A 74 -17.24 5.86 -10.29
C VAL A 74 -17.78 4.44 -10.26
N PHE A 75 -17.64 3.73 -9.15
CA PHE A 75 -18.14 2.36 -8.99
C PHE A 75 -19.66 2.31 -9.04
N CYS A 76 -20.35 3.21 -8.35
CA CYS A 76 -21.82 3.31 -8.39
C CYS A 76 -22.34 3.68 -9.78
N GLN A 77 -21.68 4.61 -10.48
CA GLN A 77 -22.01 4.91 -11.87
C GLN A 77 -21.83 3.70 -12.79
N ALA A 78 -20.78 2.91 -12.59
CA ALA A 78 -20.48 1.75 -13.42
C ALA A 78 -21.44 0.56 -13.19
N THR A 79 -21.94 0.41 -11.96
CA THR A 79 -22.84 -0.69 -11.56
C THR A 79 -24.32 -0.31 -11.63
N GLY A 80 -24.64 0.99 -11.67
CA GLY A 80 -26.00 1.50 -11.52
C GLY A 80 -26.58 1.33 -10.11
N GLY A 81 -25.74 1.00 -9.12
CA GLY A 81 -26.15 0.78 -7.73
C GLY A 81 -25.98 2.02 -6.86
N GLU A 82 -26.60 2.00 -5.69
CA GLU A 82 -26.46 3.03 -4.66
C GLU A 82 -25.39 2.65 -3.64
N GLU A 83 -24.51 3.58 -3.28
CA GLU A 83 -23.43 3.36 -2.32
C GLU A 83 -23.94 2.84 -0.97
N SER A 84 -25.05 3.39 -0.48
CA SER A 84 -25.69 2.98 0.78
C SER A 84 -26.07 1.50 0.84
N LEU A 85 -26.32 0.88 -0.32
CA LEU A 85 -26.67 -0.54 -0.44
C LEU A 85 -25.41 -1.41 -0.70
N LEU A 86 -24.45 -0.89 -1.43
CA LEU A 86 -23.28 -1.64 -1.88
C LEU A 86 -22.15 -1.62 -0.85
N ARG A 87 -21.89 -0.48 -0.20
CA ARG A 87 -20.82 -0.33 0.79
C ARG A 87 -20.87 -1.39 1.89
N PRO A 88 -22.02 -1.71 2.51
CA PRO A 88 -22.08 -2.78 3.53
C PRO A 88 -21.68 -4.17 3.03
N VAL A 89 -21.90 -4.46 1.75
CA VAL A 89 -21.48 -5.75 1.14
C VAL A 89 -19.96 -5.82 1.03
N PHE A 90 -19.33 -4.72 0.59
CA PHE A 90 -17.87 -4.62 0.46
C PHE A 90 -17.18 -4.54 1.83
N ASP A 91 -17.75 -3.80 2.78
CA ASP A 91 -17.23 -3.76 4.15
C ASP A 91 -17.26 -5.15 4.78
N GLY A 92 -18.38 -5.88 4.62
CA GLY A 92 -18.50 -7.27 5.04
C GLY A 92 -17.49 -8.20 4.36
N PHE A 93 -17.19 -7.98 3.08
CA PHE A 93 -16.15 -8.72 2.37
C PHE A 93 -14.77 -8.54 3.03
N TYR A 94 -14.36 -7.31 3.31
CA TYR A 94 -13.07 -7.03 3.94
C TYR A 94 -12.97 -7.58 5.37
N GLN A 95 -14.08 -7.63 6.09
CA GLN A 95 -14.14 -8.18 7.45
C GLN A 95 -14.09 -9.72 7.49
N GLN A 96 -14.48 -10.41 6.42
CA GLN A 96 -14.65 -11.86 6.41
C GLN A 96 -13.85 -12.55 5.30
N GLU A 97 -14.35 -12.53 4.07
CA GLU A 97 -13.81 -13.35 2.98
C GLU A 97 -12.41 -12.90 2.52
N PHE A 98 -12.09 -11.61 2.64
CA PHE A 98 -10.79 -11.06 2.26
C PHE A 98 -9.61 -11.72 3.01
N HIS A 99 -9.84 -12.23 4.22
CA HIS A 99 -8.82 -13.00 4.95
C HIS A 99 -8.32 -14.22 4.18
N GLY A 100 -9.13 -14.77 3.27
CA GLY A 100 -8.73 -15.86 2.39
C GLY A 100 -7.64 -15.49 1.38
N ALA A 101 -7.47 -14.18 1.08
CA ALA A 101 -6.43 -13.71 0.18
C ALA A 101 -5.01 -13.88 0.75
N LYS A 102 -4.86 -14.11 2.07
CA LYS A 102 -3.59 -14.50 2.71
C LYS A 102 -2.91 -15.67 2.00
N ALA A 103 -3.68 -16.60 1.46
CA ALA A 103 -3.15 -17.77 0.74
C ALA A 103 -2.30 -17.42 -0.49
N ALA A 104 -2.44 -16.19 -1.02
CA ALA A 104 -1.65 -15.67 -2.15
C ALA A 104 -0.44 -14.83 -1.71
N CYS A 105 -0.15 -14.76 -0.41
CA CYS A 105 0.93 -13.98 0.16
C CYS A 105 1.98 -14.89 0.81
N GLY A 106 3.23 -14.41 0.82
CA GLY A 106 4.32 -15.05 1.53
C GLY A 106 4.38 -14.64 3.01
N GLU A 107 5.33 -15.24 3.73
CA GLU A 107 5.66 -14.87 5.10
C GLU A 107 6.90 -13.98 5.13
N ASN A 108 6.89 -12.98 6.01
CA ASN A 108 8.07 -12.15 6.29
C ASN A 108 8.22 -11.94 7.81
N PRO A 109 8.88 -12.88 8.51
CA PRO A 109 9.11 -12.75 9.95
C PRO A 109 9.99 -11.54 10.31
N LEU A 110 10.74 -11.00 9.34
CA LEU A 110 11.62 -9.84 9.53
C LEU A 110 10.85 -8.51 9.50
N ALA A 111 9.63 -8.47 8.95
CA ALA A 111 8.83 -7.24 8.86
C ALA A 111 8.58 -6.64 10.24
N LYS A 112 8.11 -7.45 11.19
CA LYS A 112 7.88 -7.02 12.57
C LYS A 112 9.18 -6.59 13.26
N GLN A 113 10.25 -7.37 13.09
CA GLN A 113 11.58 -7.02 13.63
C GLN A 113 12.06 -5.66 13.11
N ALA A 114 11.86 -5.35 11.82
CA ALA A 114 12.26 -4.08 11.23
C ALA A 114 11.50 -2.90 11.87
N VAL A 115 10.18 -3.00 11.94
CA VAL A 115 9.31 -1.94 12.48
C VAL A 115 9.60 -1.71 13.96
N GLU A 116 9.61 -2.77 14.78
CA GLU A 116 9.91 -2.68 16.21
C GLU A 116 11.34 -2.17 16.47
N GLY A 117 12.32 -2.66 15.70
CA GLY A 117 13.72 -2.25 15.83
C GLY A 117 13.95 -0.78 15.48
N LEU A 118 13.28 -0.25 14.45
CA LEU A 118 13.33 1.17 14.10
C LEU A 118 12.68 2.03 15.20
N LYS A 119 11.49 1.64 15.69
CA LYS A 119 10.81 2.33 16.80
C LYS A 119 11.68 2.34 18.07
N ALA A 120 12.32 1.22 18.40
CA ALA A 120 13.21 1.12 19.56
C ALA A 120 14.46 2.04 19.44
N LYS A 121 14.87 2.36 18.22
CA LYS A 121 15.95 3.33 17.93
C LYS A 121 15.46 4.78 17.86
N GLY A 122 14.16 5.02 18.05
CA GLY A 122 13.58 6.36 18.05
C GLY A 122 13.17 6.88 16.66
N TYR A 123 13.17 6.03 15.63
CA TYR A 123 12.62 6.40 14.32
C TYR A 123 11.09 6.42 14.38
N ASP A 124 10.50 7.37 13.68
CA ASP A 124 9.09 7.34 13.34
C ASP A 124 8.87 6.38 12.16
N VAL A 125 7.79 5.60 12.20
CA VAL A 125 7.50 4.63 11.14
C VAL A 125 6.11 4.91 10.56
N VAL A 126 6.06 5.05 9.24
CA VAL A 126 4.86 5.34 8.46
C VAL A 126 4.59 4.17 7.51
N LEU A 127 3.35 3.74 7.40
CA LEU A 127 2.93 2.84 6.33
C LEU A 127 2.50 3.68 5.12
N ALA A 128 3.34 3.68 4.10
CA ALA A 128 3.17 4.41 2.85
C ALA A 128 2.76 3.44 1.73
N THR A 129 1.66 2.70 1.90
CA THR A 129 1.10 1.82 0.87
C THR A 129 0.28 2.62 -0.15
N ASN A 130 0.12 2.11 -1.38
CA ASN A 130 -0.71 2.78 -2.37
C ASN A 130 -2.17 2.84 -1.88
N PRO A 131 -2.78 4.03 -1.68
CA PRO A 131 -4.06 4.20 -0.98
C PRO A 131 -5.27 3.90 -1.88
N ILE A 132 -5.31 2.66 -2.38
CA ILE A 132 -6.39 2.12 -3.22
C ILE A 132 -7.25 1.08 -2.47
N PHE A 133 -6.89 0.75 -1.24
CA PHE A 133 -7.64 -0.16 -0.38
C PHE A 133 -8.24 0.58 0.82
N PRO A 134 -9.39 0.10 1.35
CA PRO A 134 -9.94 0.60 2.61
C PRO A 134 -9.01 0.28 3.79
N ARG A 135 -9.11 1.11 4.83
CA ARG A 135 -8.32 0.95 6.05
C ARG A 135 -8.42 -0.46 6.64
N VAL A 136 -9.62 -1.06 6.65
CA VAL A 136 -9.83 -2.45 7.10
C VAL A 136 -9.06 -3.46 6.25
N GLY A 137 -8.96 -3.24 4.94
CA GLY A 137 -8.16 -4.09 4.05
C GLY A 137 -6.65 -3.93 4.26
N VAL A 138 -6.20 -2.73 4.63
CA VAL A 138 -4.80 -2.48 5.04
C VAL A 138 -4.50 -3.19 6.36
N GLU A 139 -5.35 -3.02 7.37
CA GLU A 139 -5.24 -3.66 8.68
C GLU A 139 -5.18 -5.18 8.58
N THR A 140 -6.07 -5.77 7.78
CA THR A 140 -6.08 -7.22 7.54
C THR A 140 -4.74 -7.69 6.98
N ARG A 141 -4.17 -7.01 5.98
CA ARG A 141 -2.86 -7.38 5.38
C ARG A 141 -1.70 -7.20 6.36
N LEU A 142 -1.70 -6.15 7.17
CA LEU A 142 -0.71 -5.97 8.25
C LEU A 142 -0.73 -7.14 9.23
N SER A 143 -1.92 -7.63 9.59
CA SER A 143 -2.06 -8.77 10.50
C SER A 143 -1.38 -10.04 9.98
N TRP A 144 -1.26 -10.20 8.67
CA TRP A 144 -0.63 -11.38 8.07
C TRP A 144 0.88 -11.45 8.28
N VAL A 145 1.51 -10.31 8.58
CA VAL A 145 2.93 -10.21 8.94
C VAL A 145 3.16 -9.84 10.41
N GLY A 146 2.10 -9.97 11.24
CA GLY A 146 2.18 -9.75 12.68
C GLY A 146 2.29 -8.30 13.10
N LEU A 147 1.85 -7.37 12.25
CA LEU A 147 1.79 -5.94 12.48
C LEU A 147 0.35 -5.46 12.64
N THR A 148 0.19 -4.27 13.22
CA THR A 148 -1.09 -3.58 13.43
C THR A 148 -1.02 -2.14 12.96
N LEU A 149 -2.16 -1.46 12.88
CA LEU A 149 -2.19 -0.04 12.55
C LEU A 149 -1.45 0.83 13.58
N GLU A 150 -1.39 0.38 14.85
CA GLU A 150 -0.75 1.08 15.98
C GLU A 150 0.78 1.05 15.92
N ASP A 151 1.34 0.20 15.05
CA ASP A 151 2.78 0.16 14.83
C ASP A 151 3.29 1.35 14.01
N PHE A 152 2.39 2.11 13.39
CA PHE A 152 2.70 3.22 12.50
C PHE A 152 2.07 4.54 12.99
N SER A 153 2.82 5.62 12.88
CA SER A 153 2.32 6.96 13.21
C SER A 153 1.34 7.52 12.14
N LEU A 154 1.47 7.03 10.92
CA LEU A 154 0.55 7.30 9.81
C LEU A 154 0.39 6.03 8.99
N VAL A 155 -0.85 5.72 8.60
CA VAL A 155 -1.20 4.65 7.66
C VAL A 155 -1.98 5.26 6.52
N THR A 156 -1.50 5.10 5.30
CA THR A 156 -2.21 5.57 4.10
C THR A 156 -3.29 4.57 3.70
N SER A 157 -4.48 5.07 3.41
CA SER A 157 -5.63 4.31 2.93
C SER A 157 -6.51 5.17 2.03
N TYR A 158 -7.47 4.58 1.33
CA TYR A 158 -8.30 5.35 0.40
C TYR A 158 -9.21 6.38 1.11
N GLU A 159 -9.49 6.21 2.42
CA GLU A 159 -10.31 7.14 3.20
C GLU A 159 -9.59 8.44 3.56
N ASN A 160 -8.27 8.39 3.73
CA ASN A 160 -7.51 9.51 4.28
C ASN A 160 -6.51 10.14 3.30
N PHE A 161 -6.42 9.61 2.06
CA PHE A 161 -5.55 10.13 1.01
C PHE A 161 -6.35 10.54 -0.23
N THR A 162 -5.80 11.55 -0.93
CA THR A 162 -6.43 12.17 -2.10
C THR A 162 -5.70 11.85 -3.40
N THR A 163 -4.49 11.28 -3.32
CA THR A 163 -3.65 10.90 -4.47
C THR A 163 -3.02 9.54 -4.26
N CYS A 164 -2.54 8.91 -5.33
CA CYS A 164 -1.87 7.61 -5.34
C CYS A 164 -0.38 7.74 -5.68
N LYS A 165 0.43 6.70 -5.40
CA LYS A 165 1.91 6.71 -5.49
C LYS A 165 2.50 7.18 -6.82
N LEU A 166 1.86 6.91 -7.96
CA LEU A 166 2.31 7.40 -9.27
C LEU A 166 2.26 8.93 -9.38
N ASN A 167 1.49 9.61 -8.51
CA ASN A 167 1.45 11.06 -8.45
C ASN A 167 2.43 11.53 -7.36
N PRO A 168 3.44 12.36 -7.68
CA PRO A 168 4.37 12.91 -6.68
C PRO A 168 3.67 13.65 -5.53
N ALA A 169 2.45 14.15 -5.74
CA ALA A 169 1.63 14.77 -4.70
C ALA A 169 1.29 13.82 -3.54
N TYR A 170 1.31 12.49 -3.76
CA TYR A 170 1.13 11.49 -2.70
C TYR A 170 2.20 11.64 -1.61
N TYR A 171 3.47 11.72 -1.99
CA TYR A 171 4.56 11.89 -1.03
C TYR A 171 4.54 13.28 -0.38
N ALA A 172 4.17 14.32 -1.13
CA ALA A 172 3.95 15.65 -0.55
C ALA A 172 2.80 15.64 0.48
N GLU A 173 1.76 14.82 0.28
CA GLU A 173 0.67 14.63 1.24
C GLU A 173 1.16 13.92 2.52
N ILE A 174 2.01 12.89 2.41
CA ILE A 174 2.68 12.26 3.56
C ILE A 174 3.50 13.28 4.34
N LEU A 175 4.35 14.05 3.67
CA LEU A 175 5.20 15.06 4.32
C LEU A 175 4.37 16.10 5.08
N ARG A 176 3.26 16.58 4.50
CA ARG A 176 2.34 17.50 5.19
C ARG A 176 1.70 16.88 6.42
N ASN A 177 1.23 15.63 6.32
CA ASN A 177 0.54 14.93 7.40
C ASN A 177 1.46 14.55 8.56
N THR A 178 2.75 14.31 8.27
CA THR A 178 3.76 13.97 9.29
C THR A 178 4.51 15.19 9.81
N GLY A 179 4.45 16.33 9.12
CA GLY A 179 5.23 17.54 9.44
C GLY A 179 6.74 17.36 9.18
N LYS A 180 7.14 16.35 8.41
CA LYS A 180 8.56 16.05 8.13
C LYS A 180 9.06 16.76 6.88
N GLN A 181 10.38 16.97 6.85
CA GLN A 181 11.08 17.40 5.63
C GLN A 181 11.50 16.18 4.81
N PRO A 182 11.63 16.29 3.48
CA PRO A 182 12.02 15.16 2.64
C PRO A 182 13.30 14.44 3.10
N GLN A 183 14.31 15.19 3.52
CA GLN A 183 15.62 14.67 3.94
C GLN A 183 15.55 13.92 5.29
N GLU A 184 14.47 14.09 6.06
CA GLU A 184 14.24 13.37 7.31
C GLU A 184 13.58 12.00 7.07
N CYS A 185 13.16 11.71 5.84
CA CYS A 185 12.45 10.49 5.47
C CYS A 185 13.32 9.55 4.63
N LEU A 186 13.07 8.25 4.76
CA LEU A 186 13.55 7.20 3.84
C LEU A 186 12.34 6.41 3.37
N MET A 187 12.13 6.33 2.05
CA MET A 187 11.15 5.41 1.48
C MET A 187 11.76 4.03 1.30
N VAL A 188 11.09 3.00 1.78
CA VAL A 188 11.48 1.59 1.62
C VAL A 188 10.33 0.87 0.91
N GLY A 189 10.57 0.41 -0.29
CA GLY A 189 9.56 -0.24 -1.14
C GLY A 189 10.17 -1.21 -2.13
N ASN A 190 9.37 -1.84 -2.98
CA ASN A 190 9.80 -2.82 -3.96
C ASN A 190 9.47 -2.45 -5.42
N ASP A 191 8.75 -1.35 -5.63
CA ASP A 191 8.38 -0.92 -6.99
C ASP A 191 9.33 0.18 -7.49
N ALA A 192 10.07 -0.14 -8.57
CA ALA A 192 11.02 0.78 -9.20
C ALA A 192 10.36 1.99 -9.88
N VAL A 193 9.04 2.08 -9.92
CA VAL A 193 8.27 3.19 -10.49
C VAL A 193 7.53 3.93 -9.39
N GLU A 194 6.66 3.24 -8.64
CA GLU A 194 5.81 3.85 -7.62
C GLU A 194 6.60 4.35 -6.43
N ASP A 195 7.56 3.55 -5.92
CA ASP A 195 8.32 3.93 -4.72
C ASP A 195 9.43 4.92 -5.03
N THR A 196 10.04 4.83 -6.23
CA THR A 196 11.06 5.81 -6.64
C THR A 196 10.48 7.18 -6.99
N ALA A 197 9.16 7.34 -7.17
CA ALA A 197 8.53 8.65 -7.30
C ALA A 197 8.74 9.54 -6.05
N ALA A 198 9.10 8.95 -4.90
CA ALA A 198 9.52 9.68 -3.70
C ALA A 198 10.74 10.57 -3.93
N LEU A 199 11.64 10.18 -4.84
CA LEU A 199 12.83 10.97 -5.22
C LEU A 199 12.45 12.34 -5.81
N GLU A 200 11.30 12.46 -6.46
CA GLU A 200 10.83 13.75 -7.02
C GLU A 200 10.49 14.76 -5.92
N GLN A 201 10.23 14.28 -4.70
CA GLN A 201 10.06 15.14 -3.52
C GLN A 201 11.36 15.29 -2.70
N GLY A 202 12.47 14.71 -3.15
CA GLY A 202 13.75 14.73 -2.42
C GLY A 202 13.83 13.70 -1.27
N ILE A 203 12.93 12.73 -1.23
CA ILE A 203 12.95 11.64 -0.24
C ILE A 203 13.89 10.53 -0.77
N PRO A 204 14.98 10.17 -0.06
CA PRO A 204 15.81 9.01 -0.41
C PRO A 204 15.00 7.71 -0.42
N VAL A 205 15.42 6.76 -1.27
CA VAL A 205 14.73 5.47 -1.46
C VAL A 205 15.70 4.32 -1.26
N TYR A 206 15.23 3.26 -0.61
CA TYR A 206 15.84 1.93 -0.58
C TYR A 206 14.87 0.92 -1.23
N LEU A 207 15.34 0.17 -2.24
CA LEU A 207 14.48 -0.82 -2.91
C LEU A 207 14.75 -2.23 -2.39
N ILE A 208 13.67 -2.87 -1.92
CA ILE A 208 13.66 -4.30 -1.54
C ILE A 208 13.59 -5.15 -2.81
N THR A 209 14.49 -6.13 -2.91
CA THR A 209 14.61 -6.95 -4.12
C THR A 209 13.87 -8.28 -4.07
N ASP A 210 13.37 -8.71 -2.90
CA ASP A 210 12.71 -10.01 -2.72
C ASP A 210 11.47 -10.17 -3.62
N CYS A 211 10.69 -9.09 -3.79
CA CYS A 211 9.54 -9.03 -4.70
C CYS A 211 9.64 -7.81 -5.63
N LEU A 212 10.83 -7.53 -6.17
CA LEU A 212 11.08 -6.33 -6.97
C LEU A 212 10.17 -6.25 -8.21
N LEU A 213 9.49 -5.13 -8.36
CA LEU A 213 8.72 -4.76 -9.54
C LEU A 213 9.52 -3.74 -10.36
N ASN A 214 10.06 -4.19 -11.49
CA ASN A 214 10.78 -3.33 -12.44
C ASN A 214 10.41 -3.67 -13.90
N PRO A 215 9.13 -3.53 -14.28
CA PRO A 215 8.66 -3.93 -15.61
C PRO A 215 9.24 -3.07 -16.74
N GLN A 216 9.76 -1.89 -16.41
CA GLN A 216 10.36 -0.97 -17.39
C GLN A 216 11.88 -1.16 -17.52
N GLY A 217 12.49 -2.06 -16.74
CA GLY A 217 13.94 -2.29 -16.75
C GLY A 217 14.75 -1.05 -16.37
N ARG A 218 14.28 -0.25 -15.41
CA ARG A 218 15.01 0.94 -14.93
C ARG A 218 16.36 0.53 -14.36
N ASP A 219 17.38 1.34 -14.62
CA ASP A 219 18.67 1.17 -13.98
C ASP A 219 18.59 1.55 -12.49
N LEU A 220 18.88 0.59 -11.63
CA LEU A 220 18.86 0.74 -10.18
C LEU A 220 20.26 0.94 -9.57
N SER A 221 21.32 0.94 -10.38
CA SER A 221 22.72 1.01 -9.90
C SER A 221 23.03 2.26 -9.07
N GLY A 222 22.26 3.33 -9.24
CA GLY A 222 22.36 4.57 -8.48
C GLY A 222 21.55 4.61 -7.19
N LEU A 223 20.79 3.55 -6.86
CA LEU A 223 19.91 3.51 -5.69
C LEU A 223 20.37 2.42 -4.71
N PRO A 224 20.32 2.67 -3.41
CA PRO A 224 20.44 1.62 -2.41
C PRO A 224 19.36 0.56 -2.63
N HIS A 225 19.71 -0.69 -2.74
CA HIS A 225 18.79 -1.80 -2.91
C HIS A 225 19.37 -3.10 -2.35
N GLY A 226 18.53 -4.07 -2.05
CA GLY A 226 18.90 -5.39 -1.55
C GLY A 226 17.71 -6.15 -1.00
N SER A 227 17.93 -7.36 -0.53
CA SER A 227 16.93 -8.16 0.16
C SER A 227 16.45 -7.45 1.44
N PHE A 228 15.31 -7.88 1.96
CA PHE A 228 14.79 -7.35 3.23
C PHE A 228 15.78 -7.57 4.40
N ARG A 229 16.54 -8.67 4.37
CA ARG A 229 17.63 -8.90 5.34
C ARG A 229 18.77 -7.88 5.18
N GLU A 230 19.18 -7.59 3.96
CA GLU A 230 20.22 -6.57 3.70
C GLU A 230 19.74 -5.18 4.10
N PHE A 231 18.44 -4.90 3.99
CA PHE A 231 17.88 -3.68 4.54
C PHE A 231 18.01 -3.60 6.06
N LEU A 232 17.81 -4.71 6.81
CA LEU A 232 18.03 -4.71 8.26
C LEU A 232 19.49 -4.34 8.59
N ALA A 233 20.47 -4.93 7.90
CA ALA A 233 21.88 -4.58 8.07
C ALA A 233 22.13 -3.10 7.72
N PHE A 234 21.60 -2.62 6.60
CA PHE A 234 21.67 -1.21 6.18
C PHE A 234 21.12 -0.26 7.25
N ALA A 235 19.99 -0.61 7.87
CA ALA A 235 19.35 0.15 8.96
C ALA A 235 20.03 -0.07 10.33
N GLY A 236 21.02 -0.99 10.41
CA GLY A 236 21.71 -1.33 11.65
C GLY A 236 20.81 -2.05 12.66
N LEU A 237 19.91 -2.91 12.20
CA LEU A 237 18.92 -3.64 13.01
C LEU A 237 19.29 -5.13 13.22
N GLU A 238 20.47 -5.55 12.77
CA GLU A 238 21.02 -6.90 13.03
C GLU A 238 21.65 -7.01 14.41
#